data_6fc3bdd392c4778971c31fab3e19fb4f
#
_entry.id   6fc3bdd392c4778971c31fab3e19fb4f
#
_cell.length_a   1.000
_cell.length_b   1.000
_cell.length_c   1.000
_cell.angle_alpha   90.00
_cell.angle_beta   90.00
_cell.angle_gamma   90.00
#
_symmetry.space_group_name_H-M   'P 1'
#
loop_
_entity.id
_entity.type
_entity.pdbx_description
1 polymer ?
#
loop_
_entity_poly.entity_id
_entity_poly.type
_entity_poly.pdbx_seq_one_letter_code
_entity_poly.pdbx_strand_id
1 'polypeptide(L)'
;FDRVVVEPSGIFDVDEFFDVLRDDPLDRWYRIGNVIAIVDAMLPEALSPQAEYLLASETANAGRVLLSRAPQAGPEQCRAAIAHLDRALEACKCSRRFAPDEILTRDWAALTDADLAQIAACGMRQASCEKLHFDEHKAFGSLCFLEQHLTVEQLQQAAARLFGDPACGQVLRVKGFAPTRDGWLELNATAAGQTLAPIPQGQDVLIVIGEGLDRARIETQLHR
;
A
#
# COMPACT_ATOMS: atom_id res chain seq x y z
N PHE A 1 -11.42 -4.72 24.69
CA PHE A 1 -10.27 -4.03 24.09
C PHE A 1 -10.54 -2.52 24.11
N ASP A 2 -9.53 -1.74 24.46
CA ASP A 2 -9.65 -0.27 24.48
C ASP A 2 -9.44 0.32 23.09
N ARG A 3 -8.69 -0.41 22.23
CA ARG A 3 -8.39 0.00 20.86
C ARG A 3 -8.13 -1.21 19.96
N VAL A 4 -8.63 -1.15 18.75
CA VAL A 4 -8.31 -2.06 17.65
C VAL A 4 -7.56 -1.28 16.59
N VAL A 5 -6.43 -1.80 16.14
CA VAL A 5 -5.64 -1.25 15.04
C VAL A 5 -5.84 -2.13 13.83
N VAL A 6 -6.21 -1.53 12.71
CA VAL A 6 -6.43 -2.21 11.44
C VAL A 6 -5.41 -1.71 10.43
N GLU A 7 -4.64 -2.62 9.84
CA GLU A 7 -3.79 -2.35 8.68
C GLU A 7 -4.39 -3.08 7.49
N PRO A 8 -5.10 -2.37 6.60
CA PRO A 8 -5.65 -2.96 5.39
C PRO A 8 -4.57 -3.15 4.31
N SER A 9 -4.94 -3.81 3.20
CA SER A 9 -4.08 -3.84 2.02
C SER A 9 -4.05 -2.46 1.34
N GLY A 10 -2.96 -2.15 0.62
CA GLY A 10 -2.83 -0.87 -0.10
C GLY A 10 -3.71 -0.74 -1.37
N ILE A 11 -4.72 -1.58 -1.52
CA ILE A 11 -5.74 -1.51 -2.58
C ILE A 11 -7.14 -1.60 -1.97
N PHE A 12 -7.28 -1.09 -0.77
CA PHE A 12 -8.45 -1.25 0.08
C PHE A 12 -9.47 -0.12 -0.20
N ASP A 13 -10.75 -0.45 -0.29
CA ASP A 13 -11.81 0.55 -0.35
C ASP A 13 -12.11 1.08 1.07
N VAL A 14 -11.62 2.29 1.33
CA VAL A 14 -11.75 2.95 2.64
C VAL A 14 -13.20 3.28 2.95
N ASP A 15 -13.97 3.69 1.95
CA ASP A 15 -15.38 4.08 2.14
C ASP A 15 -16.24 2.86 2.48
N GLU A 16 -16.03 1.73 1.78
CA GLU A 16 -16.73 0.48 2.07
C GLU A 16 -16.45 -0.01 3.51
N PHE A 17 -15.20 0.09 3.96
CA PHE A 17 -14.85 -0.27 5.34
C PHE A 17 -15.52 0.63 6.37
N PHE A 18 -15.57 1.93 6.11
CA PHE A 18 -16.25 2.85 7.01
C PHE A 18 -17.76 2.60 7.07
N ASP A 19 -18.35 2.23 5.94
CA ASP A 19 -19.77 1.87 5.89
C ASP A 19 -20.03 0.61 6.71
N VAL A 20 -19.21 -0.43 6.55
CA VAL A 20 -19.30 -1.66 7.39
C VAL A 20 -19.17 -1.34 8.88
N LEU A 21 -18.27 -0.44 9.28
CA LEU A 21 -18.13 -0.06 10.70
C LEU A 21 -19.32 0.75 11.25
N ARG A 22 -20.11 1.37 10.36
CA ARG A 22 -21.31 2.12 10.74
C ARG A 22 -22.58 1.28 10.73
N ASP A 23 -22.52 0.04 10.24
CA ASP A 23 -23.64 -0.88 10.22
C ASP A 23 -23.84 -1.60 11.56
N ASP A 24 -25.11 -1.95 11.86
CA ASP A 24 -25.47 -2.79 13.02
C ASP A 24 -24.88 -4.22 12.86
N PRO A 25 -24.23 -4.80 13.87
CA PRO A 25 -24.08 -4.31 15.25
C PRO A 25 -22.78 -3.55 15.54
N LEU A 26 -21.91 -3.30 14.54
CA LEU A 26 -20.54 -2.76 14.75
C LEU A 26 -20.56 -1.32 15.26
N ASP A 27 -21.51 -0.52 14.81
CA ASP A 27 -21.69 0.87 15.22
C ASP A 27 -21.91 1.04 16.74
N ARG A 28 -22.41 -0.01 17.41
CA ARG A 28 -22.63 -0.04 18.86
C ARG A 28 -21.36 -0.26 19.67
N TRP A 29 -20.35 -0.88 19.05
CA TRP A 29 -19.15 -1.34 19.73
C TRP A 29 -17.89 -0.57 19.33
N TYR A 30 -17.88 0.01 18.12
CA TYR A 30 -16.71 0.65 17.57
C TYR A 30 -16.99 2.09 17.17
N ARG A 31 -15.97 2.90 17.30
CA ARG A 31 -15.91 4.25 16.74
C ARG A 31 -14.61 4.39 15.97
N ILE A 32 -14.69 4.99 14.79
CA ILE A 32 -13.50 5.35 14.05
C ILE A 32 -12.76 6.42 14.86
N GLY A 33 -11.58 6.11 15.30
CA GLY A 33 -10.74 7.00 16.12
C GLY A 33 -9.78 7.79 15.26
N ASN A 34 -8.70 7.16 14.85
CA ASN A 34 -7.66 7.78 14.04
C ASN A 34 -7.59 7.12 12.67
N VAL A 35 -7.42 7.92 11.63
CA VAL A 35 -7.10 7.46 10.29
C VAL A 35 -5.72 8.02 9.95
N ILE A 36 -4.79 7.13 9.69
CA ILE A 36 -3.41 7.45 9.36
C ILE A 36 -3.14 6.90 7.96
N ALA A 37 -2.76 7.76 7.03
CA ALA A 37 -2.32 7.34 5.72
C ALA A 37 -0.79 7.30 5.66
N ILE A 38 -0.25 6.23 5.06
CA ILE A 38 1.18 6.09 4.82
C ILE A 38 1.41 6.22 3.32
N VAL A 39 2.14 7.26 2.93
CA VAL A 39 2.41 7.56 1.53
C VAL A 39 3.91 7.48 1.27
N ASP A 40 4.28 6.88 0.16
CA ASP A 40 5.68 6.80 -0.25
C ASP A 40 6.16 8.16 -0.76
N ALA A 41 7.18 8.73 -0.11
CA ALA A 41 7.79 9.97 -0.58
C ALA A 41 8.45 9.85 -1.96
N MET A 42 8.73 8.60 -2.40
CA MET A 42 9.32 8.32 -3.70
C MET A 42 8.27 7.88 -4.74
N LEU A 43 7.03 8.33 -4.61
CA LEU A 43 5.99 8.10 -5.61
C LEU A 43 6.48 8.49 -7.01
N PRO A 44 6.16 7.68 -8.04
CA PRO A 44 6.36 8.09 -9.42
C PRO A 44 5.65 9.42 -9.73
N GLU A 45 6.23 10.22 -10.62
CA GLU A 45 5.66 11.51 -11.01
C GLU A 45 4.30 11.37 -11.70
N ALA A 46 4.08 10.24 -12.40
CA ALA A 46 2.82 9.88 -13.02
C ALA A 46 2.35 8.52 -12.52
N LEU A 47 1.12 8.46 -12.04
CA LEU A 47 0.41 7.25 -11.66
C LEU A 47 -0.67 6.92 -12.71
N SER A 48 -1.16 5.68 -12.70
CA SER A 48 -2.37 5.35 -13.45
C SER A 48 -3.58 6.08 -12.86
N PRO A 49 -4.66 6.31 -13.63
CA PRO A 49 -5.88 6.94 -13.10
C PRO A 49 -6.46 6.22 -11.88
N GLN A 50 -6.30 4.90 -11.82
CA GLN A 50 -6.75 4.11 -10.69
C GLN A 50 -5.84 4.30 -9.47
N ALA A 51 -4.51 4.34 -9.65
CA ALA A 51 -3.58 4.61 -8.57
C ALA A 51 -3.74 6.04 -8.01
N GLU A 52 -4.02 7.02 -8.86
CA GLU A 52 -4.39 8.39 -8.44
C GLU A 52 -5.66 8.39 -7.58
N TYR A 53 -6.68 7.66 -8.01
CA TYR A 53 -7.91 7.54 -7.24
C TYR A 53 -7.68 6.87 -5.88
N LEU A 54 -6.93 5.76 -5.83
CA LEU A 54 -6.60 5.08 -4.57
C LEU A 54 -5.83 6.02 -3.64
N LEU A 55 -4.81 6.70 -4.17
CA LEU A 55 -4.03 7.67 -3.40
C LEU A 55 -4.92 8.75 -2.78
N ALA A 56 -5.87 9.28 -3.54
CA ALA A 56 -6.83 10.27 -3.07
C ALA A 56 -7.80 9.68 -2.03
N SER A 57 -8.44 8.53 -2.30
CA SER A 57 -9.45 7.93 -1.43
C SER A 57 -8.85 7.48 -0.08
N GLU A 58 -7.66 6.89 -0.10
CA GLU A 58 -6.97 6.42 1.11
C GLU A 58 -6.47 7.58 1.98
N THR A 59 -6.19 8.73 1.38
CA THR A 59 -5.68 9.90 2.13
C THR A 59 -6.76 10.91 2.52
N ALA A 60 -7.89 10.92 1.83
CA ALA A 60 -8.95 11.92 2.03
C ALA A 60 -9.41 12.03 3.49
N ASN A 61 -9.63 10.90 4.14
CA ASN A 61 -10.12 10.83 5.51
C ASN A 61 -9.01 10.85 6.58
N ALA A 62 -7.74 10.91 6.17
CA ALA A 62 -6.62 10.85 7.11
C ALA A 62 -6.57 12.08 8.02
N GLY A 63 -6.50 11.85 9.33
CA GLY A 63 -6.15 12.89 10.30
C GLY A 63 -4.67 13.25 10.23
N ARG A 64 -3.83 12.33 9.76
CA ARG A 64 -2.40 12.55 9.52
C ARG A 64 -1.89 11.67 8.38
N VAL A 65 -1.00 12.25 7.58
CA VAL A 65 -0.23 11.53 6.54
C VAL A 65 1.21 11.37 7.02
N LEU A 66 1.75 10.16 6.92
CA LEU A 66 3.16 9.87 7.20
C LEU A 66 3.87 9.57 5.88
N LEU A 67 4.86 10.35 5.53
CA LEU A 67 5.69 10.04 4.36
C LEU A 67 6.73 8.97 4.72
N SER A 68 6.60 7.79 4.14
CA SER A 68 7.62 6.75 4.21
C SER A 68 8.79 7.10 3.30
N ARG A 69 9.98 6.62 3.61
CA ARG A 69 11.21 6.85 2.86
C ARG A 69 11.59 8.33 2.68
N ALA A 70 11.04 9.23 3.50
CA ALA A 70 11.31 10.65 3.43
C ALA A 70 12.81 11.02 3.51
N PRO A 71 13.64 10.35 4.35
CA PRO A 71 15.08 10.60 4.35
C PRO A 71 15.79 10.28 3.04
N GLN A 72 15.34 9.21 2.34
CA GLN A 72 15.90 8.81 1.05
C GLN A 72 15.45 9.73 -0.08
N ALA A 73 14.19 10.18 -0.03
CA ALA A 73 13.61 11.08 -1.03
C ALA A 73 14.23 12.49 -0.97
N GLY A 74 14.53 12.95 0.22
CA GLY A 74 14.98 14.32 0.44
C GLY A 74 13.84 15.36 0.36
N PRO A 75 14.15 16.62 0.73
CA PRO A 75 13.10 17.65 0.89
C PRO A 75 12.36 18.02 -0.39
N GLU A 76 13.02 17.98 -1.53
CA GLU A 76 12.41 18.34 -2.81
C GLU A 76 11.38 17.28 -3.25
N GLN A 77 11.78 16.03 -3.20
CA GLN A 77 10.89 14.92 -3.55
C GLN A 77 9.72 14.81 -2.56
N CYS A 78 9.94 15.07 -1.26
CA CYS A 78 8.84 15.14 -0.29
C CYS A 78 7.84 16.24 -0.66
N ARG A 79 8.30 17.42 -1.06
CA ARG A 79 7.40 18.49 -1.54
C ARG A 79 6.65 18.09 -2.81
N ALA A 80 7.31 17.40 -3.73
CA ALA A 80 6.67 16.89 -4.95
C ALA A 80 5.58 15.86 -4.62
N ALA A 81 5.83 14.93 -3.70
CA ALA A 81 4.84 13.95 -3.23
C ALA A 81 3.63 14.62 -2.57
N ILE A 82 3.85 15.64 -1.73
CA ILE A 82 2.75 16.41 -1.11
C ILE A 82 1.92 17.13 -2.17
N ALA A 83 2.57 17.79 -3.13
CA ALA A 83 1.86 18.44 -4.23
C ALA A 83 1.11 17.43 -5.11
N HIS A 84 1.62 16.20 -5.23
CA HIS A 84 0.94 15.12 -5.92
C HIS A 84 -0.35 14.71 -5.19
N LEU A 85 -0.30 14.56 -3.84
CA LEU A 85 -1.49 14.30 -3.04
C LEU A 85 -2.60 15.34 -3.29
N ASP A 86 -2.25 16.62 -3.28
CA ASP A 86 -3.22 17.70 -3.52
C ASP A 86 -3.83 17.60 -4.92
N ARG A 87 -3.03 17.29 -5.95
CA ARG A 87 -3.53 17.07 -7.33
C ARG A 87 -4.45 15.84 -7.43
N ALA A 88 -4.11 14.74 -6.78
CA ALA A 88 -4.92 13.52 -6.77
C ALA A 88 -6.28 13.77 -6.11
N LEU A 89 -6.32 14.47 -4.97
CA LEU A 89 -7.55 14.87 -4.30
C LEU A 89 -8.41 15.80 -5.18
N GLU A 90 -7.79 16.76 -5.87
CA GLU A 90 -8.49 17.65 -6.77
C GLU A 90 -9.09 16.91 -7.97
N ALA A 91 -8.35 15.97 -8.56
CA ALA A 91 -8.83 15.13 -9.65
C ALA A 91 -10.06 14.29 -9.26
N CYS A 92 -10.15 13.88 -8.00
CA CYS A 92 -11.31 13.18 -7.43
C CYS A 92 -12.40 14.11 -6.87
N LYS A 93 -12.34 15.42 -7.21
CA LYS A 93 -13.26 16.45 -6.72
C LYS A 93 -13.37 16.52 -5.19
N CYS A 94 -12.34 16.07 -4.49
CA CYS A 94 -12.26 16.19 -3.06
C CYS A 94 -11.81 17.58 -2.65
N SER A 95 -12.55 18.21 -1.75
CA SER A 95 -12.22 19.56 -1.23
C SER A 95 -11.10 19.54 -0.18
N ARG A 96 -10.66 18.35 0.23
CA ARG A 96 -9.61 18.18 1.22
C ARG A 96 -8.30 18.82 0.74
N ARG A 97 -7.62 19.53 1.65
CA ARG A 97 -6.24 20.01 1.50
C ARG A 97 -5.53 19.77 2.81
N PHE A 98 -4.28 19.39 2.74
CA PHE A 98 -3.49 19.11 3.93
C PHE A 98 -2.84 20.37 4.48
N ALA A 99 -3.01 20.59 5.79
CA ALA A 99 -2.20 21.57 6.50
C ALA A 99 -0.77 21.02 6.71
N PRO A 100 0.25 21.88 6.82
CA PRO A 100 1.64 21.44 6.97
C PRO A 100 1.88 20.54 8.19
N ASP A 101 1.11 20.74 9.27
CA ASP A 101 1.19 19.95 10.50
C ASP A 101 0.45 18.60 10.41
N GLU A 102 -0.32 18.38 9.36
CA GLU A 102 -1.00 17.10 9.11
C GLU A 102 -0.12 16.11 8.34
N ILE A 103 1.03 16.54 7.81
CA ILE A 103 1.96 15.70 7.07
C ILE A 103 3.27 15.58 7.84
N LEU A 104 3.65 14.34 8.15
CA LEU A 104 4.91 14.04 8.81
C LEU A 104 5.95 13.57 7.78
N THR A 105 7.04 14.34 7.64
CA THR A 105 8.16 14.05 6.72
C THR A 105 9.43 13.61 7.44
N ARG A 106 9.37 13.45 8.79
CA ARG A 106 10.51 13.07 9.61
C ARG A 106 10.86 11.59 9.43
N ASP A 107 12.14 11.28 9.62
CA ASP A 107 12.59 9.90 9.74
C ASP A 107 11.85 9.20 10.89
N TRP A 108 11.27 8.05 10.61
CA TRP A 108 10.50 7.30 11.61
C TRP A 108 11.37 6.78 12.75
N ALA A 109 12.67 6.51 12.49
CA ALA A 109 13.63 6.13 13.52
C ALA A 109 13.93 7.27 14.50
N ALA A 110 13.62 8.52 14.12
CA ALA A 110 13.82 9.71 14.94
C ALA A 110 12.52 10.23 15.60
N LEU A 111 11.43 9.45 15.54
CA LEU A 111 10.17 9.81 16.20
C LEU A 111 10.30 9.73 17.71
N THR A 112 9.81 10.76 18.37
CA THR A 112 9.73 10.83 19.84
C THR A 112 8.37 10.32 20.35
N ASP A 113 8.28 10.05 21.65
CA ASP A 113 7.01 9.71 22.29
C ASP A 113 5.93 10.79 22.08
N ALA A 114 6.35 12.06 22.02
CA ALA A 114 5.44 13.16 21.72
C ALA A 114 4.91 13.11 20.28
N ASP A 115 5.75 12.75 19.32
CA ASP A 115 5.31 12.54 17.92
C ASP A 115 4.33 11.36 17.83
N LEU A 116 4.63 10.26 18.51
CA LEU A 116 3.75 9.08 18.55
C LEU A 116 2.41 9.39 19.21
N ALA A 117 2.43 10.18 20.29
CA ALA A 117 1.18 10.62 20.94
C ALA A 117 0.34 11.51 20.02
N GLN A 118 0.95 12.39 19.24
CA GLN A 118 0.25 13.22 18.24
C GLN A 118 -0.33 12.36 17.10
N ILE A 119 0.42 11.38 16.61
CA ILE A 119 -0.07 10.43 15.61
C ILE A 119 -1.26 9.65 16.17
N ALA A 120 -1.14 9.15 17.39
CA ALA A 120 -2.19 8.38 18.06
C ALA A 120 -3.45 9.21 18.43
N ALA A 121 -3.39 10.53 18.31
CA ALA A 121 -4.48 11.45 18.58
C ALA A 121 -4.89 12.29 17.37
N CYS A 122 -4.47 11.92 16.15
CA CYS A 122 -4.70 12.74 14.96
C CYS A 122 -6.17 12.81 14.50
N GLY A 123 -6.99 11.86 14.97
CA GLY A 123 -8.42 11.80 14.61
C GLY A 123 -8.63 11.36 13.16
N MET A 124 -9.80 11.73 12.66
CA MET A 124 -10.25 11.49 11.28
C MET A 124 -10.78 12.80 10.70
N ARG A 125 -10.67 12.98 9.39
CA ARG A 125 -11.33 14.05 8.67
C ARG A 125 -12.53 13.50 7.90
N GLN A 126 -13.61 14.25 7.85
CA GLN A 126 -14.72 13.92 6.96
C GLN A 126 -14.44 14.53 5.58
N ALA A 127 -14.17 13.67 4.63
CA ALA A 127 -13.98 14.05 3.25
C ALA A 127 -14.52 12.92 2.37
N SER A 128 -14.94 13.26 1.16
CA SER A 128 -15.42 12.30 0.17
C SER A 128 -14.75 12.59 -1.15
N CYS A 129 -14.33 11.52 -1.84
CA CYS A 129 -13.93 11.55 -3.22
C CYS A 129 -15.10 11.10 -4.10
N GLU A 130 -15.22 11.66 -5.32
CA GLU A 130 -16.17 11.13 -6.28
C GLU A 130 -15.75 9.71 -6.65
N LYS A 131 -16.65 8.73 -6.46
CA LYS A 131 -16.34 7.33 -6.80
C LYS A 131 -16.14 7.19 -8.31
N LEU A 132 -14.97 6.76 -8.71
CA LEU A 132 -14.65 6.42 -10.09
C LEU A 132 -14.88 4.93 -10.28
N HIS A 133 -15.64 4.58 -11.33
CA HIS A 133 -15.81 3.20 -11.75
C HIS A 133 -14.69 2.83 -12.73
N PHE A 134 -13.88 1.86 -12.37
CA PHE A 134 -12.84 1.31 -13.23
C PHE A 134 -13.29 -0.01 -13.84
N ASP A 135 -12.77 -0.30 -15.04
CA ASP A 135 -12.95 -1.59 -15.67
C ASP A 135 -12.33 -2.70 -14.79
N GLU A 136 -13.12 -3.71 -14.43
CA GLU A 136 -12.67 -4.82 -13.57
C GLU A 136 -11.42 -5.52 -14.14
N HIS A 137 -11.25 -5.56 -15.46
CA HIS A 137 -10.08 -6.15 -16.12
C HIS A 137 -8.80 -5.31 -16.00
N LYS A 138 -8.92 -4.04 -15.58
CA LYS A 138 -7.80 -3.13 -15.34
C LYS A 138 -7.69 -2.75 -13.87
N ALA A 139 -8.51 -3.36 -13.02
CA ALA A 139 -8.52 -3.05 -11.61
C ALA A 139 -7.21 -3.46 -10.93
N PHE A 140 -6.86 -2.72 -9.91
CA PHE A 140 -5.86 -3.18 -8.94
C PHE A 140 -6.30 -4.50 -8.37
N GLY A 141 -5.37 -5.43 -8.26
CA GLY A 141 -5.64 -6.73 -7.69
C GLY A 141 -4.41 -7.33 -7.03
N SER A 142 -4.66 -8.33 -6.22
CA SER A 142 -3.64 -9.23 -5.73
C SER A 142 -3.96 -10.65 -6.13
N LEU A 143 -2.96 -11.36 -6.63
CA LEU A 143 -3.04 -12.78 -6.92
C LEU A 143 -2.15 -13.54 -5.95
N CYS A 144 -2.73 -14.53 -5.28
CA CYS A 144 -2.01 -15.42 -4.39
C CYS A 144 -1.80 -16.77 -5.07
N PHE A 145 -0.56 -17.26 -5.00
CA PHE A 145 -0.15 -18.57 -5.49
C PHE A 145 0.42 -19.35 -4.32
N LEU A 146 -0.28 -20.41 -3.92
CA LEU A 146 0.10 -21.26 -2.79
C LEU A 146 0.88 -22.46 -3.28
N GLU A 147 1.75 -23.03 -2.40
CA GLU A 147 2.43 -24.31 -2.62
C GLU A 147 3.26 -24.35 -3.91
N GLN A 148 3.96 -23.27 -4.22
CA GLN A 148 4.78 -23.18 -5.43
C GLN A 148 6.14 -23.90 -5.29
N HIS A 149 6.57 -24.18 -4.06
CA HIS A 149 7.81 -24.88 -3.71
C HIS A 149 9.07 -24.33 -4.37
N LEU A 150 9.12 -22.99 -4.51
CA LEU A 150 10.26 -22.30 -5.13
C LEU A 150 11.43 -22.19 -4.15
N THR A 151 12.65 -22.41 -4.64
CA THR A 151 13.84 -22.01 -3.89
C THR A 151 13.98 -20.49 -3.86
N VAL A 152 14.86 -19.96 -3.01
CA VAL A 152 15.11 -18.51 -2.93
C VAL A 152 15.54 -17.95 -4.28
N GLU A 153 16.43 -18.65 -4.99
CA GLU A 153 16.92 -18.23 -6.31
C GLU A 153 15.81 -18.26 -7.36
N GLN A 154 14.99 -19.30 -7.36
CA GLN A 154 13.84 -19.40 -8.27
C GLN A 154 12.81 -18.30 -7.98
N LEU A 155 12.56 -18.00 -6.71
CA LEU A 155 11.65 -16.94 -6.29
C LEU A 155 12.14 -15.55 -6.78
N GLN A 156 13.44 -15.28 -6.65
CA GLN A 156 14.04 -14.04 -7.15
C GLN A 156 13.96 -13.93 -8.68
N GLN A 157 14.26 -15.01 -9.38
CA GLN A 157 14.19 -15.07 -10.85
C GLN A 157 12.74 -14.93 -11.34
N ALA A 158 11.79 -15.58 -10.68
CA ALA A 158 10.37 -15.43 -10.98
C ALA A 158 9.93 -13.98 -10.83
N ALA A 159 10.25 -13.32 -9.72
CA ALA A 159 9.95 -11.90 -9.52
C ALA A 159 10.53 -11.04 -10.65
N ALA A 160 11.79 -11.25 -11.03
CA ALA A 160 12.41 -10.49 -12.12
C ALA A 160 11.68 -10.70 -13.47
N ARG A 161 11.27 -11.93 -13.78
CA ARG A 161 10.49 -12.23 -15.00
C ARG A 161 9.13 -11.56 -14.98
N LEU A 162 8.45 -11.53 -13.84
CA LEU A 162 7.13 -10.91 -13.70
C LEU A 162 7.19 -9.40 -13.99
N PHE A 163 8.21 -8.69 -13.49
CA PHE A 163 8.41 -7.27 -13.82
C PHE A 163 8.84 -7.05 -15.27
N GLY A 164 9.48 -8.01 -15.89
CA GLY A 164 9.98 -7.92 -17.27
C GLY A 164 8.96 -8.30 -18.34
N ASP A 165 7.81 -8.88 -17.99
CA ASP A 165 6.81 -9.36 -18.94
C ASP A 165 5.50 -8.56 -18.87
N PRO A 166 5.29 -7.59 -19.78
CA PRO A 166 4.07 -6.79 -19.81
C PRO A 166 2.78 -7.61 -19.96
N ALA A 167 2.87 -8.86 -20.46
CA ALA A 167 1.71 -9.74 -20.59
C ALA A 167 1.22 -10.26 -19.22
N CYS A 168 2.00 -10.09 -18.15
CA CYS A 168 1.55 -10.39 -16.79
C CYS A 168 0.61 -9.31 -16.22
N GLY A 169 0.43 -8.19 -16.89
CA GLY A 169 -0.16 -6.96 -16.39
C GLY A 169 0.91 -5.99 -15.86
N GLN A 170 0.47 -4.89 -15.27
CA GLN A 170 1.39 -3.95 -14.61
C GLN A 170 1.69 -4.43 -13.20
N VAL A 171 2.73 -5.25 -13.05
CA VAL A 171 3.17 -5.74 -11.75
C VAL A 171 3.82 -4.61 -10.96
N LEU A 172 3.33 -4.33 -9.77
CA LEU A 172 3.83 -3.28 -8.88
C LEU A 172 4.66 -3.84 -7.74
N ARG A 173 4.28 -4.98 -7.21
CA ARG A 173 4.95 -5.63 -6.09
C ARG A 173 4.82 -7.15 -6.18
N VAL A 174 5.89 -7.82 -5.84
CA VAL A 174 5.92 -9.27 -5.64
C VAL A 174 6.42 -9.53 -4.22
N LYS A 175 5.64 -10.25 -3.43
CA LYS A 175 6.03 -10.72 -2.10
C LYS A 175 5.98 -12.24 -2.10
N GLY A 176 7.04 -12.88 -1.65
CA GLY A 176 7.10 -14.33 -1.63
C GLY A 176 7.94 -14.84 -0.47
N PHE A 177 7.74 -16.12 -0.13
CA PHE A 177 8.44 -16.75 0.97
C PHE A 177 9.01 -18.09 0.52
N ALA A 178 10.24 -18.38 0.90
CA ALA A 178 10.90 -19.64 0.59
C ALA A 178 11.53 -20.23 1.84
N PRO A 179 11.42 -21.56 2.04
CA PRO A 179 12.08 -22.23 3.15
C PRO A 179 13.60 -22.28 2.94
N THR A 180 14.34 -22.20 4.05
CA THR A 180 15.79 -22.34 4.09
C THR A 180 16.15 -23.37 5.15
N ARG A 181 17.45 -23.67 5.31
CA ARG A 181 17.91 -24.59 6.36
C ARG A 181 17.65 -24.06 7.77
N ASP A 182 17.68 -22.72 7.92
CA ASP A 182 17.65 -22.04 9.23
C ASP A 182 16.33 -21.30 9.47
N GLY A 183 15.28 -21.59 8.69
CA GLY A 183 13.99 -20.95 8.80
C GLY A 183 13.42 -20.56 7.44
N TRP A 184 12.97 -19.32 7.28
CA TRP A 184 12.36 -18.81 6.06
C TRP A 184 13.00 -17.50 5.62
N LEU A 185 12.99 -17.24 4.32
CA LEU A 185 13.30 -15.94 3.73
C LEU A 185 12.05 -15.32 3.12
N GLU A 186 11.83 -14.05 3.41
CA GLU A 186 10.85 -13.21 2.74
C GLU A 186 11.53 -12.44 1.60
N LEU A 187 11.01 -12.62 0.39
CA LEU A 187 11.28 -11.76 -0.74
C LEU A 187 10.26 -10.63 -0.80
N ASN A 188 10.73 -9.41 -0.94
CA ASN A 188 9.92 -8.26 -1.28
C ASN A 188 10.55 -7.54 -2.48
N ALA A 189 9.86 -7.55 -3.62
CA ALA A 189 10.35 -7.02 -4.88
C ALA A 189 9.40 -5.95 -5.44
N THR A 190 9.99 -4.90 -6.00
CA THR A 190 9.33 -3.82 -6.74
C THR A 190 10.14 -3.54 -8.01
N ALA A 191 9.66 -2.68 -8.90
CA ALA A 191 10.42 -2.24 -10.06
C ALA A 191 11.76 -1.58 -9.69
N ALA A 192 11.90 -1.05 -8.47
CA ALA A 192 13.14 -0.43 -7.98
C ALA A 192 14.18 -1.44 -7.49
N GLY A 193 13.80 -2.71 -7.28
CA GLY A 193 14.71 -3.75 -6.80
C GLY A 193 14.05 -4.77 -5.88
N GLN A 194 14.89 -5.67 -5.35
CA GLN A 194 14.48 -6.78 -4.50
C GLN A 194 15.20 -6.72 -3.17
N THR A 195 14.51 -7.10 -2.10
CA THR A 195 15.10 -7.34 -0.77
C THR A 195 14.78 -8.74 -0.30
N LEU A 196 15.70 -9.34 0.43
CA LEU A 196 15.53 -10.61 1.12
C LEU A 196 15.74 -10.39 2.61
N ALA A 197 14.83 -10.87 3.43
CA ALA A 197 14.91 -10.77 4.87
C ALA A 197 14.63 -12.12 5.53
N PRO A 198 15.44 -12.57 6.51
CA PRO A 198 15.14 -13.76 7.28
C PRO A 198 13.95 -13.52 8.18
N ILE A 199 13.06 -14.51 8.25
CA ILE A 199 11.90 -14.53 9.14
C ILE A 199 11.82 -15.86 9.88
N PRO A 200 11.33 -15.88 11.12
CA PRO A 200 11.30 -17.08 11.93
C PRO A 200 10.30 -18.12 11.43
N GLN A 201 9.20 -17.67 10.85
CA GLN A 201 8.15 -18.51 10.31
C GLN A 201 7.63 -17.92 9.00
N GLY A 202 7.31 -18.80 8.03
CA GLY A 202 6.76 -18.43 6.74
C GLY A 202 5.75 -19.46 6.27
N GLN A 203 5.09 -19.13 5.17
CA GLN A 203 4.19 -20.02 4.46
C GLN A 203 4.59 -19.99 2.99
N ASP A 204 4.52 -21.13 2.30
CA ASP A 204 4.77 -21.20 0.86
C ASP A 204 3.67 -20.47 0.11
N VAL A 205 3.87 -19.18 -0.08
CA VAL A 205 2.97 -18.29 -0.80
C VAL A 205 3.77 -17.24 -1.58
N LEU A 206 3.32 -17.00 -2.80
CA LEU A 206 3.74 -15.87 -3.61
C LEU A 206 2.53 -14.97 -3.83
N ILE A 207 2.68 -13.69 -3.57
CA ILE A 207 1.66 -12.66 -3.74
C ILE A 207 2.15 -11.67 -4.79
N VAL A 208 1.36 -11.50 -5.85
CA VAL A 208 1.62 -10.54 -6.91
C VAL A 208 0.56 -9.46 -6.84
N ILE A 209 0.98 -8.21 -6.73
CA ILE A 209 0.10 -7.03 -6.65
C ILE A 209 0.35 -6.17 -7.88
N GLY A 210 -0.72 -5.71 -8.52
CA GLY A 210 -0.61 -4.88 -9.72
C GLY A 210 -1.96 -4.56 -10.36
N GLU A 211 -1.90 -3.98 -11.54
CA GLU A 211 -3.07 -3.64 -12.36
C GLU A 211 -3.20 -4.58 -13.54
N GLY A 212 -4.44 -5.04 -13.82
CA GLY A 212 -4.72 -5.89 -14.97
C GLY A 212 -3.93 -7.19 -15.00
N LEU A 213 -3.76 -7.82 -13.82
CA LEU A 213 -2.95 -9.03 -13.69
C LEU A 213 -3.56 -10.21 -14.44
N ASP A 214 -2.76 -10.87 -15.28
CA ASP A 214 -3.12 -12.13 -15.95
C ASP A 214 -2.59 -13.34 -15.15
N ARG A 215 -3.47 -14.03 -14.44
CA ARG A 215 -3.14 -15.21 -13.62
C ARG A 215 -2.42 -16.29 -14.41
N ALA A 216 -2.93 -16.67 -15.58
CA ALA A 216 -2.37 -17.76 -16.36
C ALA A 216 -0.98 -17.44 -16.88
N ARG A 217 -0.78 -16.19 -17.29
CA ARG A 217 0.53 -15.70 -17.73
C ARG A 217 1.53 -15.68 -16.57
N ILE A 218 1.12 -15.21 -15.41
CA ILE A 218 1.96 -15.19 -14.21
C ILE A 218 2.35 -16.62 -13.82
N GLU A 219 1.42 -17.57 -13.75
CA GLU A 219 1.71 -18.98 -13.48
C GLU A 219 2.77 -19.55 -14.43
N THR A 220 2.66 -19.22 -15.71
CA THR A 220 3.65 -19.64 -16.72
C THR A 220 5.05 -19.08 -16.39
N GLN A 221 5.17 -17.90 -15.82
CA GLN A 221 6.45 -17.29 -15.45
C GLN A 221 7.03 -17.87 -14.15
N LEU A 222 6.20 -18.41 -13.27
CA LEU A 222 6.67 -19.01 -12.02
C LEU A 222 7.43 -20.30 -12.27
N HIS A 223 7.06 -21.11 -13.26
CA HIS A 223 7.58 -22.45 -13.54
C HIS A 223 8.59 -22.49 -14.71
N ARG A 224 9.10 -21.37 -15.14
CA ARG A 224 10.21 -21.28 -16.10
C ARG A 224 11.52 -21.26 -15.34
#